data_4e48ef9691e817b921fa1f57427f2bdc
#
_entry.id   4e48ef9691e817b921fa1f57427f2bdc
#
_cell.length_a   1.000
_cell.length_b   1.000
_cell.length_c   1.000
_cell.angle_alpha   90.00
_cell.angle_beta   90.00
_cell.angle_gamma   90.00
#
_symmetry.space_group_name_H-M   'P 1'
#
loop_
_entity.id
_entity.type
_entity.pdbx_description
1 polymer ?
#
loop_
_entity_poly.entity_id
_entity_poly.type
_entity_poly.pdbx_seq_one_letter_code
_entity_poly.pdbx_strand_id
1 'polypeptide(L)'
;MEMEAFSIEHLLRNLQDRLKSSCAIASDFFQKLNPSKPVENRKLLEERQAKQPKNVHNSPDNSGPSRHQLQELIRLYNQDDFTSFLPQAEQIAEKYSKNFEVHIMLGEVNRKLQNYDAAIVNYRTAIRIKPDYADAYINLGSTLKNSGQLDAAINTYKELLKIKPDDAEAYYNIGNTFKANNDSNAAIEYYQKAINSQPSYSEAYNNLGTTLMDKGELDGAIINYKKALSLKPDDAEIHYNIGNALQNKGALDEAIEYYRIAIEIFPDYANAYNNIAVALKSRGELEAAIKCYNKVLKIKPDDANAYYNMGISLKNKGDFSAALDCYKRALEITPDYAEAHNNMGTVLIDMFELDAAIKCLQNALKIKPDYAEAYCNIGNALQEKGELNAAINNYEKALLITPDYPEVRHILASLTGETTRSAPRAYVEKLFDSCAFKFERSLVDDLEYQTPKILSEMIVANHFNGSVGSVLDLGCGTGLAGVGLRRFCSNLEGLDLSKLMIEEARKKNIYDRLTHSDIFDYLATEALDFNHFIATDVFIYLGEVSDLFRLIKSRNQRNGSLSFSTEHTEKPGFTLETTGRFSHSKTYIESLCKTFDFRISRFEKTNLRKEKGEFINGALYLLDF
;
A
#
# COMPACT_ATOMS: atom_id res chain seq x y z
N MET A 1 5.61 -37.23 10.32
CA MET A 1 6.69 -37.61 9.39
C MET A 1 6.25 -37.70 7.93
N GLU A 2 5.00 -38.02 7.60
CA GLU A 2 4.53 -38.06 6.19
C GLU A 2 4.03 -36.70 5.66
N MET A 3 3.74 -35.72 6.52
CA MET A 3 3.33 -34.36 6.10
C MET A 3 4.49 -33.41 5.81
N GLU A 4 5.68 -33.64 6.31
CA GLU A 4 6.87 -32.80 6.03
C GLU A 4 7.53 -33.14 4.69
N ALA A 5 7.44 -34.38 4.25
CA ALA A 5 7.99 -34.79 2.94
C ALA A 5 7.24 -34.18 1.76
N PHE A 6 5.93 -33.95 1.89
CA PHE A 6 5.10 -33.36 0.82
C PHE A 6 5.37 -31.87 0.60
N SER A 7 5.78 -31.15 1.65
CA SER A 7 6.10 -29.71 1.61
C SER A 7 7.43 -29.44 0.91
N ILE A 8 8.43 -30.27 1.13
CA ILE A 8 9.78 -30.12 0.56
C ILE A 8 9.80 -30.47 -0.93
N GLU A 9 9.07 -31.51 -1.34
CA GLU A 9 8.95 -31.85 -2.77
C GLU A 9 8.21 -30.78 -3.57
N HIS A 10 7.22 -30.11 -2.99
CA HIS A 10 6.48 -29.03 -3.66
C HIS A 10 7.32 -27.75 -3.76
N LEU A 11 8.13 -27.43 -2.75
CA LEU A 11 9.10 -26.33 -2.77
C LEU A 11 10.22 -26.58 -3.80
N LEU A 12 10.70 -27.82 -3.89
CA LEU A 12 11.73 -28.21 -4.86
C LEU A 12 11.20 -28.21 -6.31
N ARG A 13 9.94 -28.60 -6.54
CA ARG A 13 9.29 -28.47 -7.86
C ARG A 13 9.12 -27.00 -8.27
N ASN A 14 8.67 -26.14 -7.38
CA ASN A 14 8.54 -24.71 -7.64
C ASN A 14 9.88 -24.01 -7.86
N LEU A 15 10.95 -24.45 -7.17
CA LEU A 15 12.32 -24.00 -7.45
C LEU A 15 12.82 -24.54 -8.79
N GLN A 16 12.53 -25.78 -9.12
CA GLN A 16 12.89 -26.38 -10.43
C GLN A 16 12.19 -25.68 -11.61
N ASP A 17 10.94 -25.29 -11.47
CA ASP A 17 10.19 -24.61 -12.54
C ASP A 17 10.63 -23.14 -12.69
N ARG A 18 11.01 -22.46 -11.61
CA ARG A 18 11.68 -21.13 -11.65
C ARG A 18 13.09 -21.19 -12.23
N LEU A 19 13.81 -22.29 -12.00
CA LEU A 19 15.15 -22.51 -12.56
C LEU A 19 15.10 -22.92 -14.04
N LYS A 20 14.03 -23.56 -14.50
CA LYS A 20 13.84 -23.92 -15.93
C LYS A 20 13.70 -22.70 -16.83
N SER A 21 13.11 -21.62 -16.36
CA SER A 21 13.01 -20.36 -17.14
C SER A 21 14.34 -19.62 -17.27
N SER A 22 15.28 -19.83 -16.33
CA SER A 22 16.64 -19.26 -16.39
C SER A 22 17.66 -20.15 -17.10
N CYS A 23 17.32 -21.41 -17.38
CA CYS A 23 18.19 -22.44 -17.92
C CYS A 23 17.75 -22.94 -19.32
N ALA A 24 16.93 -22.20 -20.06
CA ALA A 24 16.51 -22.62 -21.39
C ALA A 24 17.69 -22.89 -22.34
N ILE A 25 18.83 -22.21 -22.13
CA ILE A 25 20.01 -22.26 -22.98
C ILE A 25 20.87 -23.51 -22.69
N ALA A 26 21.09 -23.83 -21.41
CA ALA A 26 21.77 -25.07 -21.04
C ALA A 26 20.95 -26.30 -21.43
N SER A 27 19.62 -26.21 -21.30
CA SER A 27 18.69 -27.26 -21.71
C SER A 27 18.76 -27.56 -23.22
N ASP A 28 18.92 -26.57 -24.10
CA ASP A 28 19.00 -26.76 -25.53
C ASP A 28 20.33 -27.47 -25.93
N PHE A 29 21.44 -27.15 -25.27
CA PHE A 29 22.70 -27.84 -25.45
C PHE A 29 22.62 -29.32 -24.99
N PHE A 30 22.06 -29.57 -23.81
CA PHE A 30 21.89 -30.91 -23.27
C PHE A 30 20.80 -31.70 -24.00
N GLN A 31 19.72 -31.05 -24.50
CA GLN A 31 18.70 -31.72 -25.32
C GLN A 31 19.26 -32.24 -26.66
N LYS A 32 20.24 -31.53 -27.23
CA LYS A 32 20.91 -31.96 -28.47
C LYS A 32 21.77 -33.20 -28.30
N LEU A 33 22.14 -33.54 -27.07
CA LEU A 33 22.97 -34.71 -26.73
C LEU A 33 22.19 -35.90 -26.15
N ASN A 34 20.89 -35.73 -25.79
CA ASN A 34 20.08 -36.76 -25.15
C ASN A 34 19.28 -37.59 -26.17
N PRO A 35 19.47 -38.94 -26.25
CA PRO A 35 18.85 -39.79 -27.26
C PRO A 35 17.36 -40.10 -27.03
N SER A 36 16.70 -39.56 -26.00
CA SER A 36 15.34 -39.93 -25.59
C SER A 36 14.21 -39.01 -26.08
N LYS A 37 14.43 -38.08 -27.03
CA LYS A 37 13.36 -37.30 -27.69
C LYS A 37 13.26 -37.55 -29.20
N PRO A 38 12.04 -37.54 -29.77
CA PRO A 38 11.78 -38.18 -31.03
C PRO A 38 12.09 -37.33 -32.26
N VAL A 39 12.67 -38.04 -33.22
CA VAL A 39 12.58 -37.98 -34.70
C VAL A 39 13.10 -36.80 -35.47
N GLU A 40 12.98 -35.52 -35.08
CA GLU A 40 13.41 -34.42 -35.96
C GLU A 40 14.93 -34.13 -35.96
N ASN A 41 15.59 -34.37 -34.84
CA ASN A 41 17.06 -34.11 -34.73
C ASN A 41 17.91 -35.28 -35.25
N ARG A 42 17.30 -36.47 -35.48
CA ARG A 42 18.02 -37.64 -35.96
C ARG A 42 18.46 -37.48 -37.40
N LYS A 43 17.65 -36.82 -38.24
CA LYS A 43 18.02 -36.54 -39.64
C LYS A 43 19.22 -35.61 -39.80
N LEU A 44 19.32 -34.60 -38.93
CA LEU A 44 20.47 -33.64 -38.97
C LEU A 44 21.79 -34.28 -38.50
N LEU A 45 21.73 -35.23 -37.60
CA LEU A 45 22.89 -36.01 -37.15
C LEU A 45 23.31 -37.08 -38.16
N GLU A 46 22.34 -37.74 -38.80
CA GLU A 46 22.61 -38.72 -39.87
C GLU A 46 23.19 -38.03 -41.13
N GLU A 47 22.71 -36.84 -41.50
CA GLU A 47 23.27 -36.04 -42.62
C GLU A 47 24.68 -35.52 -42.35
N ARG A 48 25.06 -35.26 -41.09
CA ARG A 48 26.46 -34.93 -40.72
C ARG A 48 27.37 -36.15 -40.70
N GLN A 49 26.84 -37.36 -40.38
CA GLN A 49 27.61 -38.60 -40.42
C GLN A 49 27.84 -39.12 -41.81
N ALA A 50 26.99 -38.79 -42.79
CA ALA A 50 27.12 -39.21 -44.19
C ALA A 50 28.17 -38.39 -44.98
N LYS A 51 28.67 -37.28 -44.46
CA LYS A 51 29.64 -36.40 -45.14
C LYS A 51 31.08 -36.53 -44.65
N GLN A 52 31.43 -37.57 -43.86
CA GLN A 52 32.83 -37.84 -43.54
C GLN A 52 33.44 -38.87 -44.52
N PRO A 53 34.61 -38.56 -45.11
CA PRO A 53 35.30 -39.52 -45.98
C PRO A 53 35.81 -40.72 -45.19
N LYS A 54 35.48 -41.93 -45.67
CA LYS A 54 36.08 -43.19 -45.19
C LYS A 54 37.55 -43.20 -45.64
N ASN A 55 38.44 -43.43 -44.69
CA ASN A 55 39.89 -43.68 -44.76
C ASN A 55 40.77 -42.48 -44.32
N VAL A 56 41.20 -42.49 -43.09
CA VAL A 56 42.56 -42.12 -42.68
C VAL A 56 42.98 -43.05 -41.55
N HIS A 57 44.19 -43.61 -41.66
CA HIS A 57 44.86 -44.55 -40.79
C HIS A 57 44.92 -44.13 -39.29
N ASN A 58 44.82 -45.11 -38.44
CA ASN A 58 45.11 -45.08 -37.00
C ASN A 58 46.43 -44.35 -36.67
N SER A 59 46.30 -43.15 -36.11
CA SER A 59 47.25 -42.63 -35.15
C SER A 59 46.45 -42.20 -33.91
N PRO A 60 46.93 -42.42 -32.68
CA PRO A 60 46.22 -42.02 -31.47
C PRO A 60 46.42 -40.53 -31.23
N ASP A 61 45.73 -39.69 -32.02
CA ASP A 61 45.61 -38.26 -31.75
C ASP A 61 44.33 -38.05 -30.95
N ASN A 62 44.47 -38.12 -29.64
CA ASN A 62 43.45 -38.00 -28.62
C ASN A 62 43.02 -36.50 -28.50
N SER A 63 42.36 -35.96 -29.49
CA SER A 63 42.00 -34.54 -29.58
C SER A 63 40.85 -34.13 -28.65
N GLY A 64 40.26 -35.02 -27.86
CA GLY A 64 39.18 -34.69 -26.95
C GLY A 64 38.70 -35.86 -26.07
N PRO A 65 37.80 -35.58 -25.09
CA PRO A 65 37.21 -36.62 -24.26
C PRO A 65 36.34 -37.55 -25.10
N SER A 66 36.31 -38.85 -24.71
CA SER A 66 35.47 -39.82 -25.41
C SER A 66 33.98 -39.47 -25.25
N ARG A 67 33.19 -39.91 -26.23
CA ARG A 67 31.71 -39.74 -26.16
C ARG A 67 31.12 -40.34 -24.87
N HIS A 68 31.66 -41.43 -24.40
CA HIS A 68 31.26 -42.10 -23.16
C HIS A 68 31.54 -41.20 -21.94
N GLN A 69 32.70 -40.56 -21.86
CA GLN A 69 33.04 -39.64 -20.75
C GLN A 69 32.10 -38.42 -20.71
N LEU A 70 31.81 -37.83 -21.86
CA LEU A 70 30.84 -36.69 -21.92
C LEU A 70 29.42 -37.13 -21.56
N GLN A 71 28.98 -38.32 -22.02
CA GLN A 71 27.68 -38.88 -21.66
C GLN A 71 27.55 -39.16 -20.16
N GLU A 72 28.62 -39.63 -19.53
CA GLU A 72 28.64 -39.89 -18.08
C GLU A 72 28.56 -38.55 -17.29
N LEU A 73 29.31 -37.53 -17.70
CA LEU A 73 29.14 -36.19 -17.09
C LEU A 73 27.73 -35.63 -17.23
N ILE A 74 27.14 -35.77 -18.40
CA ILE A 74 25.75 -35.34 -18.64
C ILE A 74 24.78 -36.13 -17.75
N ARG A 75 24.99 -37.44 -17.59
CA ARG A 75 24.18 -38.27 -16.70
C ARG A 75 24.26 -37.80 -15.25
N LEU A 76 25.45 -37.57 -14.74
CA LEU A 76 25.68 -37.08 -13.38
C LEU A 76 25.06 -35.67 -13.18
N TYR A 77 25.24 -34.79 -14.15
CA TYR A 77 24.61 -33.47 -14.14
C TYR A 77 23.08 -33.51 -14.06
N ASN A 78 22.47 -34.38 -14.88
CA ASN A 78 21.00 -34.53 -14.92
C ASN A 78 20.44 -35.23 -13.66
N GLN A 79 21.27 -35.92 -12.89
CA GLN A 79 20.94 -36.53 -11.61
C GLN A 79 21.27 -35.63 -10.42
N ASP A 80 21.76 -34.40 -10.66
CA ASP A 80 22.28 -33.46 -9.66
C ASP A 80 23.35 -34.08 -8.74
N ASP A 81 24.03 -35.16 -9.20
CA ASP A 81 25.16 -35.78 -8.48
C ASP A 81 26.46 -35.01 -8.73
N PHE A 82 26.50 -33.80 -8.14
CA PHE A 82 27.65 -32.93 -8.30
C PHE A 82 28.90 -33.41 -7.55
N THR A 83 28.73 -34.26 -6.54
CA THR A 83 29.84 -34.86 -5.79
C THR A 83 30.65 -35.83 -6.64
N SER A 84 29.97 -36.60 -7.48
CA SER A 84 30.64 -37.51 -8.45
C SER A 84 31.04 -36.77 -9.73
N PHE A 85 30.32 -35.71 -10.10
CA PHE A 85 30.56 -34.93 -11.31
C PHE A 85 31.89 -34.17 -11.26
N LEU A 86 32.10 -33.35 -10.20
CA LEU A 86 33.25 -32.43 -10.14
C LEU A 86 34.59 -33.12 -10.31
N PRO A 87 34.93 -34.18 -9.55
CA PRO A 87 36.25 -34.83 -9.70
C PRO A 87 36.49 -35.41 -11.10
N GLN A 88 35.42 -35.99 -11.70
CA GLN A 88 35.52 -36.56 -13.05
C GLN A 88 35.68 -35.48 -14.11
N ALA A 89 34.90 -34.40 -14.01
CA ALA A 89 34.96 -33.27 -14.94
C ALA A 89 36.30 -32.54 -14.85
N GLU A 90 36.84 -32.34 -13.64
CA GLU A 90 38.17 -31.75 -13.41
C GLU A 90 39.30 -32.60 -14.00
N GLN A 91 39.27 -33.92 -13.79
CA GLN A 91 40.24 -34.84 -14.38
C GLN A 91 40.17 -34.82 -15.92
N ILE A 92 38.96 -34.73 -16.50
CA ILE A 92 38.79 -34.63 -17.95
C ILE A 92 39.29 -33.26 -18.43
N ALA A 93 39.02 -32.14 -17.73
CA ALA A 93 39.46 -30.80 -18.07
C ALA A 93 41.00 -30.68 -18.01
N GLU A 94 41.63 -31.33 -17.02
CA GLU A 94 43.10 -31.37 -16.92
C GLU A 94 43.72 -32.13 -18.11
N LYS A 95 43.18 -33.30 -18.43
CA LYS A 95 43.64 -34.12 -19.56
C LYS A 95 43.38 -33.49 -20.91
N TYR A 96 42.19 -32.83 -21.08
CA TYR A 96 41.73 -32.24 -22.33
C TYR A 96 41.48 -30.73 -22.18
N SER A 97 42.53 -30.02 -21.80
CA SER A 97 42.47 -28.59 -21.45
C SER A 97 41.95 -27.64 -22.54
N LYS A 98 41.85 -28.13 -23.79
CA LYS A 98 41.26 -27.39 -24.93
C LYS A 98 39.79 -27.76 -25.24
N ASN A 99 39.16 -28.55 -24.40
CA ASN A 99 37.73 -28.87 -24.57
C ASN A 99 36.85 -27.82 -23.85
N PHE A 100 36.26 -26.91 -24.61
CA PHE A 100 35.45 -25.83 -24.04
C PHE A 100 34.17 -26.34 -23.38
N GLU A 101 33.59 -27.46 -23.85
CA GLU A 101 32.33 -28.04 -23.35
C GLU A 101 32.46 -28.48 -21.89
N VAL A 102 33.58 -29.15 -21.54
CA VAL A 102 33.83 -29.55 -20.15
C VAL A 102 33.99 -28.32 -19.23
N HIS A 103 34.62 -27.26 -19.69
CA HIS A 103 34.72 -26.02 -18.93
C HIS A 103 33.35 -25.32 -18.77
N ILE A 104 32.47 -25.35 -19.76
CA ILE A 104 31.10 -24.88 -19.62
C ILE A 104 30.36 -25.69 -18.55
N MET A 105 30.43 -27.00 -18.59
CA MET A 105 29.78 -27.89 -17.60
C MET A 105 30.31 -27.68 -16.20
N LEU A 106 31.64 -27.54 -16.02
CA LEU A 106 32.26 -27.19 -14.74
C LEU A 106 31.80 -25.82 -14.25
N GLY A 107 31.74 -24.83 -15.11
CA GLY A 107 31.21 -23.51 -14.82
C GLY A 107 29.77 -23.56 -14.31
N GLU A 108 28.92 -24.32 -15.00
CA GLU A 108 27.49 -24.44 -14.65
C GLU A 108 27.28 -25.13 -13.30
N VAL A 109 27.98 -26.25 -13.04
CA VAL A 109 27.90 -26.94 -11.75
C VAL A 109 28.43 -26.08 -10.60
N ASN A 110 29.55 -25.41 -10.78
CA ASN A 110 30.10 -24.50 -9.77
C ASN A 110 29.13 -23.31 -9.52
N ARG A 111 28.49 -22.79 -10.55
CA ARG A 111 27.46 -21.75 -10.41
C ARG A 111 26.24 -22.23 -9.62
N LYS A 112 25.74 -23.45 -9.88
CA LYS A 112 24.65 -24.08 -9.12
C LYS A 112 25.03 -24.26 -7.65
N LEU A 113 26.27 -24.61 -7.36
CA LEU A 113 26.83 -24.75 -6.01
C LEU A 113 27.23 -23.40 -5.38
N GLN A 114 26.96 -22.28 -6.04
CA GLN A 114 27.35 -20.92 -5.63
C GLN A 114 28.86 -20.69 -5.48
N ASN A 115 29.67 -21.58 -6.06
CA ASN A 115 31.14 -21.45 -6.14
C ASN A 115 31.49 -20.50 -7.30
N TYR A 116 31.10 -19.22 -7.17
CA TYR A 116 31.15 -18.26 -8.27
C TYR A 116 32.58 -18.05 -8.82
N ASP A 117 33.61 -18.04 -7.98
CA ASP A 117 34.98 -17.85 -8.43
C ASP A 117 35.44 -18.99 -9.36
N ALA A 118 35.16 -20.24 -8.97
CA ALA A 118 35.46 -21.41 -9.81
C ALA A 118 34.67 -21.40 -11.11
N ALA A 119 33.41 -21.01 -11.06
CA ALA A 119 32.55 -20.87 -12.24
C ALA A 119 33.12 -19.82 -13.22
N ILE A 120 33.49 -18.63 -12.71
CA ILE A 120 34.08 -17.54 -13.49
C ILE A 120 35.37 -18.00 -14.20
N VAL A 121 36.27 -18.72 -13.50
CA VAL A 121 37.50 -19.26 -14.09
C VAL A 121 37.19 -20.21 -15.24
N ASN A 122 36.25 -21.12 -15.04
CA ASN A 122 35.85 -22.08 -16.06
C ASN A 122 35.20 -21.43 -17.29
N TYR A 123 34.25 -20.50 -17.10
CA TYR A 123 33.66 -19.79 -18.23
C TYR A 123 34.67 -18.93 -19.00
N ARG A 124 35.58 -18.23 -18.30
CA ARG A 124 36.67 -17.50 -18.96
C ARG A 124 37.59 -18.44 -19.77
N THR A 125 37.84 -19.65 -19.27
CA THR A 125 38.63 -20.64 -20.00
C THR A 125 37.89 -21.13 -21.22
N ALA A 126 36.59 -21.40 -21.11
CA ALA A 126 35.74 -21.77 -22.27
C ALA A 126 35.74 -20.69 -23.35
N ILE A 127 35.59 -19.40 -22.99
CA ILE A 127 35.66 -18.26 -23.89
C ILE A 127 37.03 -18.16 -24.59
N ARG A 128 38.12 -18.37 -23.85
CA ARG A 128 39.49 -18.35 -24.43
C ARG A 128 39.66 -19.44 -25.45
N ILE A 129 39.06 -20.63 -25.23
CA ILE A 129 39.15 -21.76 -26.17
C ILE A 129 38.26 -21.53 -27.40
N LYS A 130 37.06 -21.01 -27.17
CA LYS A 130 36.05 -20.77 -28.21
C LYS A 130 35.44 -19.36 -28.06
N PRO A 131 36.10 -18.31 -28.60
CA PRO A 131 35.70 -16.92 -28.39
C PRO A 131 34.38 -16.52 -28.99
N ASP A 132 33.83 -17.31 -29.94
CA ASP A 132 32.55 -17.06 -30.61
C ASP A 132 31.35 -17.78 -29.95
N TYR A 133 31.55 -18.42 -28.79
CA TYR A 133 30.50 -19.15 -28.09
C TYR A 133 29.70 -18.23 -27.17
N ALA A 134 28.59 -17.69 -27.67
CA ALA A 134 27.77 -16.67 -27.00
C ALA A 134 27.31 -17.08 -25.59
N ASP A 135 26.87 -18.34 -25.42
CA ASP A 135 26.32 -18.83 -24.15
C ASP A 135 27.35 -18.75 -23.00
N ALA A 136 28.65 -18.87 -23.32
CA ALA A 136 29.70 -18.71 -22.30
C ALA A 136 29.77 -17.27 -21.75
N TYR A 137 29.55 -16.27 -22.60
CA TYR A 137 29.48 -14.87 -22.18
C TYR A 137 28.23 -14.61 -21.34
N ILE A 138 27.06 -15.15 -21.75
CA ILE A 138 25.80 -15.02 -21.00
C ILE A 138 25.98 -15.63 -19.60
N ASN A 139 26.50 -16.86 -19.53
CA ASN A 139 26.72 -17.56 -18.28
C ASN A 139 27.77 -16.88 -17.39
N LEU A 140 28.88 -16.40 -17.96
CA LEU A 140 29.90 -15.63 -17.26
C LEU A 140 29.32 -14.33 -16.69
N GLY A 141 28.61 -13.56 -17.52
CA GLY A 141 28.00 -12.30 -17.11
C GLY A 141 26.97 -12.49 -16.01
N SER A 142 26.09 -13.52 -16.11
CA SER A 142 25.12 -13.88 -15.08
C SER A 142 25.81 -14.29 -13.77
N THR A 143 26.90 -15.05 -13.86
CA THR A 143 27.69 -15.47 -12.68
C THR A 143 28.36 -14.27 -12.01
N LEU A 144 28.95 -13.36 -12.79
CA LEU A 144 29.56 -12.13 -12.30
C LEU A 144 28.50 -11.23 -11.62
N LYS A 145 27.31 -11.11 -12.20
CA LYS A 145 26.19 -10.37 -11.59
C LYS A 145 25.81 -10.99 -10.24
N ASN A 146 25.65 -12.31 -10.17
CA ASN A 146 25.28 -13.01 -8.94
C ASN A 146 26.37 -12.95 -7.85
N SER A 147 27.64 -12.81 -8.23
CA SER A 147 28.76 -12.58 -7.31
C SER A 147 28.94 -11.10 -6.92
N GLY A 148 28.05 -10.19 -7.38
CA GLY A 148 28.12 -8.75 -7.10
C GLY A 148 29.13 -7.97 -7.97
N GLN A 149 29.78 -8.60 -8.94
CA GLN A 149 30.75 -7.97 -9.85
C GLN A 149 30.04 -7.34 -11.05
N LEU A 150 29.19 -6.32 -10.79
CA LEU A 150 28.25 -5.78 -11.76
C LEU A 150 28.91 -5.16 -12.99
N ASP A 151 29.99 -4.38 -12.81
CA ASP A 151 30.72 -3.76 -13.93
C ASP A 151 31.39 -4.81 -14.83
N ALA A 152 31.95 -5.87 -14.23
CA ALA A 152 32.53 -6.96 -14.98
C ALA A 152 31.47 -7.74 -15.77
N ALA A 153 30.27 -7.91 -15.23
CA ALA A 153 29.12 -8.52 -15.91
C ALA A 153 28.73 -7.70 -17.14
N ILE A 154 28.55 -6.39 -16.98
CA ILE A 154 28.21 -5.46 -18.08
C ILE A 154 29.27 -5.52 -19.17
N ASN A 155 30.55 -5.48 -18.80
CA ASN A 155 31.63 -5.56 -19.76
C ASN A 155 31.63 -6.90 -20.51
N THR A 156 31.36 -8.01 -19.83
CA THR A 156 31.26 -9.34 -20.44
C THR A 156 30.13 -9.40 -21.49
N TYR A 157 28.96 -8.86 -21.19
CA TYR A 157 27.87 -8.79 -22.17
C TYR A 157 28.20 -7.84 -23.33
N LYS A 158 28.90 -6.73 -23.07
CA LYS A 158 29.38 -5.83 -24.14
C LYS A 158 30.39 -6.50 -25.08
N GLU A 159 31.25 -7.39 -24.56
CA GLU A 159 32.14 -8.21 -25.40
C GLU A 159 31.31 -9.17 -26.28
N LEU A 160 30.24 -9.78 -25.74
CA LEU A 160 29.32 -10.57 -26.56
C LEU A 160 28.70 -9.74 -27.68
N LEU A 161 28.28 -8.50 -27.40
CA LEU A 161 27.68 -7.61 -28.40
C LEU A 161 28.67 -7.19 -29.52
N LYS A 162 29.98 -7.29 -29.30
CA LYS A 162 30.98 -7.13 -30.40
C LYS A 162 30.94 -8.31 -31.38
N ILE A 163 30.56 -9.49 -30.91
CA ILE A 163 30.46 -10.72 -31.71
C ILE A 163 29.06 -10.84 -32.31
N LYS A 164 28.04 -10.50 -31.56
CA LYS A 164 26.62 -10.51 -31.93
C LYS A 164 25.97 -9.17 -31.61
N PRO A 165 26.04 -8.16 -32.49
CA PRO A 165 25.60 -6.80 -32.21
C PRO A 165 24.11 -6.65 -31.86
N ASP A 166 23.25 -7.55 -32.36
CA ASP A 166 21.79 -7.51 -32.16
C ASP A 166 21.30 -8.61 -31.18
N ASP A 167 22.16 -9.07 -30.29
CA ASP A 167 21.78 -10.10 -29.30
C ASP A 167 20.85 -9.49 -28.24
N ALA A 168 19.55 -9.78 -28.37
CA ALA A 168 18.51 -9.24 -27.48
C ALA A 168 18.68 -9.71 -26.02
N GLU A 169 19.18 -10.94 -25.81
CA GLU A 169 19.42 -11.48 -24.48
C GLU A 169 20.58 -10.76 -23.79
N ALA A 170 21.65 -10.45 -24.51
CA ALA A 170 22.76 -9.65 -23.99
C ALA A 170 22.28 -8.26 -23.55
N TYR A 171 21.49 -7.56 -24.38
CA TYR A 171 20.91 -6.27 -24.00
C TYR A 171 20.00 -6.38 -22.79
N TYR A 172 19.12 -7.38 -22.73
CA TYR A 172 18.24 -7.64 -21.59
C TYR A 172 19.03 -7.88 -20.30
N ASN A 173 20.11 -8.69 -20.36
CA ASN A 173 20.94 -8.99 -19.21
C ASN A 173 21.77 -7.78 -18.74
N ILE A 174 22.20 -6.90 -19.65
CA ILE A 174 22.80 -5.61 -19.29
C ILE A 174 21.76 -4.76 -18.55
N GLY A 175 20.53 -4.67 -19.05
CA GLY A 175 19.42 -3.96 -18.42
C GLY A 175 19.17 -4.46 -16.99
N ASN A 176 19.08 -5.78 -16.80
CA ASN A 176 18.94 -6.41 -15.49
C ASN A 176 20.12 -6.09 -14.56
N THR A 177 21.32 -5.97 -15.10
CA THR A 177 22.53 -5.66 -14.32
C THR A 177 22.53 -4.19 -13.89
N PHE A 178 22.13 -3.25 -14.75
CA PHE A 178 21.96 -1.86 -14.38
C PHE A 178 20.82 -1.66 -13.36
N LYS A 179 19.70 -2.39 -13.50
CA LYS A 179 18.64 -2.39 -12.49
C LYS A 179 19.16 -2.85 -11.13
N ALA A 180 19.97 -3.91 -11.08
CA ALA A 180 20.60 -4.38 -9.86
C ALA A 180 21.61 -3.36 -9.28
N ASN A 181 22.20 -2.50 -10.12
CA ASN A 181 23.06 -1.40 -9.72
C ASN A 181 22.30 -0.10 -9.38
N ASN A 182 20.96 -0.14 -9.29
CA ASN A 182 20.08 1.00 -9.07
C ASN A 182 20.17 2.10 -10.16
N ASP A 183 20.70 1.80 -11.35
CA ASP A 183 20.69 2.72 -12.49
C ASP A 183 19.49 2.41 -13.40
N SER A 184 18.33 2.94 -12.97
CA SER A 184 17.07 2.75 -13.71
C SER A 184 17.11 3.35 -15.11
N ASN A 185 17.85 4.45 -15.35
CA ASN A 185 17.90 5.09 -16.66
C ASN A 185 18.65 4.22 -17.67
N ALA A 186 19.82 3.72 -17.29
CA ALA A 186 20.55 2.79 -18.13
C ALA A 186 19.78 1.47 -18.34
N ALA A 187 19.12 0.97 -17.31
CA ALA A 187 18.29 -0.24 -17.44
C ALA A 187 17.19 -0.06 -18.50
N ILE A 188 16.45 1.05 -18.48
CA ILE A 188 15.42 1.38 -19.46
C ILE A 188 15.99 1.42 -20.88
N GLU A 189 17.14 2.09 -21.08
CA GLU A 189 17.80 2.17 -22.39
C GLU A 189 18.13 0.77 -22.94
N TYR A 190 18.68 -0.11 -22.08
CA TYR A 190 19.09 -1.44 -22.52
C TYR A 190 17.91 -2.40 -22.71
N TYR A 191 16.84 -2.31 -21.92
CA TYR A 191 15.60 -3.05 -22.21
C TYR A 191 14.98 -2.61 -23.53
N GLN A 192 15.02 -1.30 -23.85
CA GLN A 192 14.55 -0.80 -25.15
C GLN A 192 15.39 -1.33 -26.31
N LYS A 193 16.71 -1.45 -26.15
CA LYS A 193 17.58 -2.10 -27.15
C LYS A 193 17.23 -3.58 -27.33
N ALA A 194 16.98 -4.31 -26.23
CA ALA A 194 16.53 -5.70 -26.29
C ALA A 194 15.22 -5.85 -27.07
N ILE A 195 14.24 -4.97 -26.80
CA ILE A 195 12.94 -4.93 -27.47
C ILE A 195 13.10 -4.58 -28.96
N ASN A 196 13.98 -3.64 -29.29
CA ASN A 196 14.23 -3.27 -30.70
C ASN A 196 14.88 -4.43 -31.47
N SER A 197 15.77 -5.18 -30.82
CA SER A 197 16.40 -6.37 -31.44
C SER A 197 15.42 -7.54 -31.54
N GLN A 198 14.54 -7.73 -30.57
CA GLN A 198 13.53 -8.78 -30.54
C GLN A 198 12.18 -8.23 -30.05
N PRO A 199 11.30 -7.75 -30.95
CA PRO A 199 9.98 -7.18 -30.60
C PRO A 199 9.01 -8.16 -29.91
N SER A 200 9.32 -9.46 -29.91
CA SER A 200 8.54 -10.51 -29.21
C SER A 200 9.10 -10.87 -27.82
N TYR A 201 10.00 -10.06 -27.25
CA TYR A 201 10.65 -10.34 -25.97
C TYR A 201 9.79 -9.87 -24.78
N SER A 202 8.83 -10.70 -24.37
CA SER A 202 7.87 -10.40 -23.30
C SER A 202 8.53 -10.00 -21.99
N GLU A 203 9.60 -10.70 -21.56
CA GLU A 203 10.33 -10.43 -20.33
C GLU A 203 10.99 -9.04 -20.34
N ALA A 204 11.48 -8.60 -21.48
CA ALA A 204 12.07 -7.27 -21.61
C ALA A 204 11.01 -6.17 -21.45
N TYR A 205 9.82 -6.35 -22.02
CA TYR A 205 8.69 -5.43 -21.78
C TYR A 205 8.26 -5.44 -20.31
N ASN A 206 8.15 -6.62 -19.68
CA ASN A 206 7.76 -6.72 -18.27
C ASN A 206 8.77 -6.00 -17.36
N ASN A 207 10.08 -6.23 -17.57
CA ASN A 207 11.11 -5.59 -16.76
C ASN A 207 11.24 -4.08 -17.02
N LEU A 208 11.01 -3.64 -18.27
CA LEU A 208 10.89 -2.22 -18.60
C LEU A 208 9.71 -1.60 -17.87
N GLY A 209 8.54 -2.24 -17.87
CA GLY A 209 7.36 -1.81 -17.12
C GLY A 209 7.64 -1.70 -15.62
N THR A 210 8.30 -2.70 -15.04
CA THR A 210 8.67 -2.68 -13.60
C THR A 210 9.63 -1.53 -13.29
N THR A 211 10.61 -1.28 -14.15
CA THR A 211 11.58 -0.19 -13.94
C THR A 211 10.92 1.19 -14.07
N LEU A 212 9.97 1.36 -14.99
CA LEU A 212 9.16 2.57 -15.12
C LEU A 212 8.25 2.78 -13.90
N MET A 213 7.64 1.71 -13.39
CA MET A 213 6.84 1.75 -12.16
C MET A 213 7.68 2.19 -10.94
N ASP A 214 8.90 1.65 -10.79
CA ASP A 214 9.83 2.05 -9.73
C ASP A 214 10.20 3.55 -9.80
N LYS A 215 10.17 4.15 -11.01
CA LYS A 215 10.35 5.59 -11.24
C LYS A 215 9.07 6.42 -11.06
N GLY A 216 7.92 5.81 -10.84
CA GLY A 216 6.62 6.48 -10.78
C GLY A 216 6.00 6.78 -12.15
N GLU A 217 6.59 6.31 -13.25
CA GLU A 217 6.08 6.48 -14.61
C GLU A 217 4.98 5.44 -14.91
N LEU A 218 3.84 5.54 -14.19
CA LEU A 218 2.82 4.48 -14.14
C LEU A 218 2.16 4.20 -15.49
N ASP A 219 1.88 5.22 -16.31
CA ASP A 219 1.27 5.03 -17.62
C ASP A 219 2.23 4.29 -18.58
N GLY A 220 3.51 4.65 -18.55
CA GLY A 220 4.54 3.95 -19.30
C GLY A 220 4.68 2.48 -18.87
N ALA A 221 4.62 2.22 -17.57
CA ALA A 221 4.65 0.87 -17.02
C ALA A 221 3.46 0.03 -17.53
N ILE A 222 2.24 0.55 -17.43
CA ILE A 222 1.02 -0.15 -17.89
C ILE A 222 1.08 -0.47 -19.40
N ILE A 223 1.54 0.47 -20.22
CA ILE A 223 1.69 0.24 -21.67
C ILE A 223 2.64 -0.93 -21.95
N ASN A 224 3.79 -0.97 -21.27
CA ASN A 224 4.77 -2.02 -21.48
C ASN A 224 4.30 -3.38 -20.93
N TYR A 225 3.66 -3.41 -19.77
CA TYR A 225 3.03 -4.64 -19.25
C TYR A 225 1.94 -5.18 -20.19
N LYS A 226 1.07 -4.31 -20.72
CA LYS A 226 0.04 -4.72 -21.71
C LYS A 226 0.69 -5.26 -22.99
N LYS A 227 1.85 -4.73 -23.39
CA LYS A 227 2.60 -5.28 -24.51
C LYS A 227 3.19 -6.65 -24.17
N ALA A 228 3.79 -6.82 -22.97
CA ALA A 228 4.24 -8.12 -22.49
C ALA A 228 3.08 -9.14 -22.45
N LEU A 229 1.93 -8.72 -21.94
CA LEU A 229 0.72 -9.55 -21.86
C LEU A 229 0.20 -9.96 -23.23
N SER A 230 0.27 -9.08 -24.24
CA SER A 230 -0.11 -9.43 -25.61
C SER A 230 0.76 -10.55 -26.22
N LEU A 231 1.97 -10.75 -25.71
CA LEU A 231 2.89 -11.80 -26.10
C LEU A 231 2.74 -13.08 -25.26
N LYS A 232 2.35 -12.92 -23.97
CA LYS A 232 2.10 -14.02 -23.01
C LYS A 232 0.80 -13.77 -22.25
N PRO A 233 -0.37 -14.08 -22.84
CA PRO A 233 -1.68 -13.77 -22.25
C PRO A 233 -1.94 -14.48 -20.91
N ASP A 234 -1.39 -15.69 -20.72
CA ASP A 234 -1.63 -16.53 -19.54
C ASP A 234 -0.51 -16.38 -18.48
N ASP A 235 0.14 -15.22 -18.41
CA ASP A 235 1.18 -14.96 -17.42
C ASP A 235 0.59 -14.22 -16.20
N ALA A 236 0.43 -14.95 -15.09
CA ALA A 236 -0.14 -14.42 -13.86
C ALA A 236 0.68 -13.25 -13.26
N GLU A 237 2.02 -13.27 -13.44
CA GLU A 237 2.91 -12.21 -12.94
C GLU A 237 2.68 -10.90 -13.68
N ILE A 238 2.50 -10.94 -15.00
CA ILE A 238 2.23 -9.73 -15.80
C ILE A 238 0.87 -9.13 -15.41
N HIS A 239 -0.18 -9.95 -15.24
CA HIS A 239 -1.47 -9.49 -14.75
C HIS A 239 -1.34 -8.84 -13.36
N TYR A 240 -0.62 -9.47 -12.44
CA TYR A 240 -0.35 -8.93 -11.11
C TYR A 240 0.39 -7.58 -11.17
N ASN A 241 1.39 -7.44 -12.05
CA ASN A 241 2.15 -6.20 -12.22
C ASN A 241 1.30 -5.06 -12.80
N ILE A 242 0.38 -5.35 -13.72
CA ILE A 242 -0.62 -4.36 -14.20
C ILE A 242 -1.51 -3.93 -13.03
N GLY A 243 -2.01 -4.88 -12.24
CA GLY A 243 -2.79 -4.59 -11.04
C GLY A 243 -2.07 -3.67 -10.07
N ASN A 244 -0.78 -3.91 -9.81
CA ASN A 244 0.05 -3.04 -8.95
C ASN A 244 0.15 -1.61 -9.51
N ALA A 245 0.41 -1.47 -10.80
CA ALA A 245 0.53 -0.16 -11.43
C ALA A 245 -0.80 0.61 -11.41
N LEU A 246 -1.93 -0.07 -11.63
CA LEU A 246 -3.27 0.51 -11.55
C LEU A 246 -3.63 0.89 -10.11
N GLN A 247 -3.29 0.07 -9.12
CA GLN A 247 -3.49 0.38 -7.70
C GLN A 247 -2.69 1.63 -7.29
N ASN A 248 -1.43 1.75 -7.72
CA ASN A 248 -0.61 2.93 -7.46
C ASN A 248 -1.17 4.18 -8.17
N LYS A 249 -1.91 4.01 -9.27
CA LYS A 249 -2.61 5.08 -9.97
C LYS A 249 -3.96 5.46 -9.32
N GLY A 250 -4.42 4.68 -8.33
CA GLY A 250 -5.72 4.84 -7.68
C GLY A 250 -6.90 4.20 -8.43
N ALA A 251 -6.67 3.50 -9.53
CA ALA A 251 -7.69 2.79 -10.31
C ALA A 251 -7.99 1.41 -9.67
N LEU A 252 -8.61 1.44 -8.49
CA LEU A 252 -8.76 0.25 -7.64
C LEU A 252 -9.64 -0.84 -8.27
N ASP A 253 -10.70 -0.47 -8.99
CA ASP A 253 -11.61 -1.44 -9.62
C ASP A 253 -10.89 -2.24 -10.71
N GLU A 254 -10.17 -1.54 -11.59
CA GLU A 254 -9.39 -2.17 -12.64
C GLU A 254 -8.26 -3.03 -12.05
N ALA A 255 -7.60 -2.56 -10.98
CA ALA A 255 -6.55 -3.32 -10.29
C ALA A 255 -7.09 -4.65 -9.76
N ILE A 256 -8.26 -4.64 -9.11
CA ILE A 256 -8.91 -5.85 -8.58
C ILE A 256 -9.20 -6.85 -9.71
N GLU A 257 -9.69 -6.41 -10.86
CA GLU A 257 -9.94 -7.30 -12.00
C GLU A 257 -8.65 -7.97 -12.51
N TYR A 258 -7.56 -7.21 -12.65
CA TYR A 258 -6.27 -7.80 -13.06
C TYR A 258 -5.72 -8.79 -12.02
N TYR A 259 -5.85 -8.50 -10.72
CA TYR A 259 -5.48 -9.46 -9.67
C TYR A 259 -6.35 -10.72 -9.70
N ARG A 260 -7.67 -10.61 -10.00
CA ARG A 260 -8.55 -11.77 -10.15
C ARG A 260 -8.10 -12.67 -11.28
N ILE A 261 -7.77 -12.10 -12.45
CA ILE A 261 -7.23 -12.88 -13.57
C ILE A 261 -5.92 -13.58 -13.17
N ALA A 262 -5.03 -12.89 -12.45
CA ALA A 262 -3.80 -13.51 -11.96
C ALA A 262 -4.08 -14.71 -11.04
N ILE A 263 -5.12 -14.63 -10.20
CA ILE A 263 -5.56 -15.73 -9.32
C ILE A 263 -6.23 -16.86 -10.12
N GLU A 264 -6.98 -16.56 -11.17
CA GLU A 264 -7.56 -17.57 -12.05
C GLU A 264 -6.49 -18.42 -12.73
N ILE A 265 -5.39 -17.76 -13.17
CA ILE A 265 -4.24 -18.45 -13.77
C ILE A 265 -3.42 -19.20 -12.71
N PHE A 266 -3.17 -18.56 -11.55
CA PHE A 266 -2.42 -19.14 -10.45
C PHE A 266 -3.21 -19.05 -9.13
N PRO A 267 -4.03 -20.07 -8.77
CA PRO A 267 -4.93 -20.03 -7.63
C PRO A 267 -4.28 -19.80 -6.25
N ASP A 268 -3.01 -20.17 -6.10
CA ASP A 268 -2.25 -19.98 -4.85
C ASP A 268 -1.42 -18.69 -4.84
N TYR A 269 -1.83 -17.66 -5.59
CA TYR A 269 -1.13 -16.38 -5.66
C TYR A 269 -1.43 -15.50 -4.45
N ALA A 270 -0.81 -15.81 -3.31
CA ALA A 270 -1.04 -15.12 -2.03
C ALA A 270 -0.90 -13.59 -2.15
N ASN A 271 0.10 -13.08 -2.89
CA ASN A 271 0.32 -11.64 -3.04
C ASN A 271 -0.85 -10.94 -3.77
N ALA A 272 -1.46 -11.59 -4.76
CA ALA A 272 -2.63 -11.05 -5.45
C ALA A 272 -3.85 -10.97 -4.53
N TYR A 273 -4.12 -12.00 -3.71
CA TYR A 273 -5.16 -11.93 -2.68
C TYR A 273 -4.92 -10.82 -1.66
N ASN A 274 -3.66 -10.64 -1.22
CA ASN A 274 -3.30 -9.56 -0.30
C ASN A 274 -3.59 -8.19 -0.91
N ASN A 275 -3.22 -7.96 -2.18
CA ASN A 275 -3.42 -6.68 -2.83
C ASN A 275 -4.90 -6.41 -3.12
N ILE A 276 -5.70 -7.43 -3.48
CA ILE A 276 -7.17 -7.32 -3.54
C ILE A 276 -7.70 -6.89 -2.17
N ALA A 277 -7.25 -7.51 -1.08
CA ALA A 277 -7.70 -7.17 0.26
C ALA A 277 -7.37 -5.72 0.65
N VAL A 278 -6.16 -5.25 0.30
CA VAL A 278 -5.75 -3.84 0.51
C VAL A 278 -6.65 -2.89 -0.29
N ALA A 279 -6.91 -3.18 -1.57
CA ALA A 279 -7.78 -2.37 -2.42
C ALA A 279 -9.22 -2.34 -1.90
N LEU A 280 -9.78 -3.49 -1.50
CA LEU A 280 -11.13 -3.59 -0.91
C LEU A 280 -11.23 -2.86 0.42
N LYS A 281 -10.20 -2.94 1.28
CA LYS A 281 -10.13 -2.18 2.53
C LYS A 281 -10.18 -0.67 2.27
N SER A 282 -9.46 -0.18 1.27
CA SER A 282 -9.47 1.24 0.87
C SER A 282 -10.84 1.70 0.34
N ARG A 283 -11.66 0.78 -0.17
CA ARG A 283 -13.05 1.02 -0.59
C ARG A 283 -14.08 0.87 0.54
N GLY A 284 -13.63 0.52 1.76
CA GLY A 284 -14.52 0.24 2.88
C GLY A 284 -15.20 -1.14 2.85
N GLU A 285 -14.88 -2.00 1.88
CA GLU A 285 -15.43 -3.36 1.75
C GLU A 285 -14.72 -4.34 2.68
N LEU A 286 -14.86 -4.11 3.99
CA LEU A 286 -14.07 -4.78 5.02
C LEU A 286 -14.28 -6.30 5.07
N GLU A 287 -15.53 -6.78 4.91
CA GLU A 287 -15.83 -8.21 4.89
C GLU A 287 -15.16 -8.95 3.72
N ALA A 288 -15.15 -8.32 2.55
CA ALA A 288 -14.51 -8.88 1.37
C ALA A 288 -12.98 -8.90 1.54
N ALA A 289 -12.40 -7.84 2.12
CA ALA A 289 -10.97 -7.78 2.44
C ALA A 289 -10.58 -8.90 3.42
N ILE A 290 -11.34 -9.10 4.51
CA ILE A 290 -11.09 -10.16 5.51
C ILE A 290 -11.16 -11.55 4.83
N LYS A 291 -12.09 -11.80 3.91
CA LYS A 291 -12.15 -13.06 3.16
C LYS A 291 -10.89 -13.28 2.32
N CYS A 292 -10.35 -12.25 1.71
CA CYS A 292 -9.11 -12.34 0.94
C CYS A 292 -7.89 -12.61 1.85
N TYR A 293 -7.76 -11.93 3.01
CA TYR A 293 -6.70 -12.24 3.97
C TYR A 293 -6.79 -13.69 4.49
N ASN A 294 -7.99 -14.21 4.73
CA ASN A 294 -8.17 -15.63 5.08
C ASN A 294 -7.69 -16.58 3.96
N LYS A 295 -7.78 -16.19 2.69
CA LYS A 295 -7.18 -16.95 1.58
C LYS A 295 -5.65 -16.88 1.61
N VAL A 296 -5.07 -15.70 1.87
CA VAL A 296 -3.62 -15.57 2.07
C VAL A 296 -3.14 -16.50 3.17
N LEU A 297 -3.81 -16.51 4.33
CA LEU A 297 -3.43 -17.32 5.48
C LEU A 297 -3.63 -18.82 5.28
N LYS A 298 -4.53 -19.23 4.37
CA LYS A 298 -4.63 -20.65 3.96
C LYS A 298 -3.45 -21.08 3.10
N ILE A 299 -2.91 -20.17 2.27
CA ILE A 299 -1.75 -20.43 1.40
C ILE A 299 -0.44 -20.30 2.20
N LYS A 300 -0.36 -19.28 3.07
CA LYS A 300 0.81 -18.93 3.90
C LYS A 300 0.36 -18.74 5.36
N PRO A 301 0.28 -19.82 6.16
CA PRO A 301 -0.19 -19.75 7.55
C PRO A 301 0.66 -18.87 8.48
N ASP A 302 1.93 -18.66 8.13
CA ASP A 302 2.89 -17.88 8.93
C ASP A 302 3.14 -16.47 8.32
N ASP A 303 2.14 -15.88 7.67
CA ASP A 303 2.24 -14.52 7.13
C ASP A 303 1.79 -13.50 8.19
N ALA A 304 2.76 -12.96 8.94
CA ALA A 304 2.52 -11.95 9.97
C ALA A 304 1.85 -10.68 9.41
N ASN A 305 2.20 -10.27 8.18
CA ASN A 305 1.61 -9.09 7.54
C ASN A 305 0.13 -9.31 7.18
N ALA A 306 -0.23 -10.52 6.75
CA ALA A 306 -1.62 -10.84 6.48
C ALA A 306 -2.47 -10.81 7.76
N TYR A 307 -1.98 -11.37 8.86
CA TYR A 307 -2.64 -11.25 10.18
C TYR A 307 -2.77 -9.79 10.62
N TYR A 308 -1.69 -9.02 10.52
CA TYR A 308 -1.69 -7.60 10.88
C TYR A 308 -2.72 -6.80 10.07
N ASN A 309 -2.74 -6.94 8.76
CA ASN A 309 -3.68 -6.24 7.89
C ASN A 309 -5.14 -6.71 8.07
N MET A 310 -5.36 -8.00 8.35
CA MET A 310 -6.66 -8.52 8.73
C MET A 310 -7.13 -7.92 10.06
N GLY A 311 -6.23 -7.79 11.04
CA GLY A 311 -6.50 -7.13 12.31
C GLY A 311 -6.95 -5.67 12.14
N ILE A 312 -6.29 -4.91 11.25
CA ILE A 312 -6.73 -3.54 10.90
C ILE A 312 -8.16 -3.55 10.32
N SER A 313 -8.45 -4.48 9.40
CA SER A 313 -9.78 -4.56 8.79
C SER A 313 -10.87 -4.93 9.79
N LEU A 314 -10.58 -5.83 10.74
CA LEU A 314 -11.47 -6.22 11.83
C LEU A 314 -11.67 -5.07 12.84
N LYS A 315 -10.60 -4.33 13.19
CA LYS A 315 -10.70 -3.11 14.01
C LYS A 315 -11.64 -2.10 13.37
N ASN A 316 -11.44 -1.81 12.08
CA ASN A 316 -12.29 -0.85 11.35
C ASN A 316 -13.74 -1.31 11.26
N LYS A 317 -13.99 -2.62 11.23
CA LYS A 317 -15.33 -3.21 11.32
C LYS A 317 -15.93 -3.12 12.73
N GLY A 318 -15.10 -2.91 13.75
CA GLY A 318 -15.47 -2.90 15.17
C GLY A 318 -15.46 -4.27 15.83
N ASP A 319 -14.89 -5.27 15.19
CA ASP A 319 -14.66 -6.59 15.79
C ASP A 319 -13.31 -6.59 16.53
N PHE A 320 -13.31 -5.94 17.70
CA PHE A 320 -12.09 -5.71 18.48
C PHE A 320 -11.47 -7.01 19.00
N SER A 321 -12.29 -7.98 19.40
CA SER A 321 -11.80 -9.28 19.88
C SER A 321 -11.03 -10.03 18.80
N ALA A 322 -11.61 -10.15 17.60
CA ALA A 322 -10.97 -10.82 16.48
C ALA A 322 -9.72 -10.04 16.00
N ALA A 323 -9.74 -8.69 16.06
CA ALA A 323 -8.57 -7.87 15.75
C ALA A 323 -7.40 -8.16 16.71
N LEU A 324 -7.66 -8.24 18.03
CA LEU A 324 -6.65 -8.59 19.03
C LEU A 324 -6.03 -9.97 18.77
N ASP A 325 -6.86 -10.96 18.41
CA ASP A 325 -6.35 -12.31 18.11
C ASP A 325 -5.45 -12.30 16.86
N CYS A 326 -5.81 -11.52 15.86
CA CYS A 326 -4.96 -11.35 14.68
C CYS A 326 -3.62 -10.67 15.02
N TYR A 327 -3.62 -9.61 15.81
CA TYR A 327 -2.37 -8.96 16.22
C TYR A 327 -1.51 -9.88 17.10
N LYS A 328 -2.10 -10.67 18.00
CA LYS A 328 -1.37 -11.67 18.78
C LYS A 328 -0.68 -12.68 17.88
N ARG A 329 -1.41 -13.21 16.86
CA ARG A 329 -0.82 -14.14 15.90
C ARG A 329 0.30 -13.50 15.09
N ALA A 330 0.15 -12.25 14.64
CA ALA A 330 1.22 -11.53 13.97
C ALA A 330 2.48 -11.41 14.85
N LEU A 331 2.30 -11.14 16.16
CA LEU A 331 3.37 -11.02 17.15
C LEU A 331 3.99 -12.37 17.57
N GLU A 332 3.23 -13.46 17.53
CA GLU A 332 3.78 -14.81 17.70
C GLU A 332 4.75 -15.17 16.58
N ILE A 333 4.46 -14.75 15.33
CA ILE A 333 5.30 -14.98 14.16
C ILE A 333 6.48 -14.00 14.12
N THR A 334 6.20 -12.71 14.39
CA THR A 334 7.18 -11.62 14.36
C THR A 334 7.11 -10.83 15.66
N PRO A 335 7.84 -11.23 16.71
CA PRO A 335 7.78 -10.56 18.03
C PRO A 335 8.19 -9.09 18.01
N ASP A 336 9.09 -8.71 17.11
CA ASP A 336 9.61 -7.34 16.96
C ASP A 336 8.78 -6.48 15.97
N TYR A 337 7.46 -6.71 15.90
CA TYR A 337 6.56 -5.97 15.03
C TYR A 337 5.96 -4.75 15.78
N ALA A 338 6.68 -3.63 15.79
CA ALA A 338 6.30 -2.42 16.53
C ALA A 338 4.90 -1.90 16.18
N GLU A 339 4.54 -1.90 14.90
CA GLU A 339 3.23 -1.44 14.41
C GLU A 339 2.09 -2.35 14.91
N ALA A 340 2.32 -3.65 15.01
CA ALA A 340 1.32 -4.58 15.55
C ALA A 340 1.11 -4.35 17.06
N HIS A 341 2.18 -4.13 17.83
CA HIS A 341 2.06 -3.73 19.23
C HIS A 341 1.31 -2.40 19.41
N ASN A 342 1.59 -1.40 18.56
CA ASN A 342 0.91 -0.11 18.59
C ASN A 342 -0.59 -0.28 18.28
N ASN A 343 -0.95 -0.98 17.21
CA ASN A 343 -2.35 -1.18 16.82
C ASN A 343 -3.12 -2.05 17.82
N MET A 344 -2.46 -3.05 18.42
CA MET A 344 -3.03 -3.80 19.55
C MET A 344 -3.33 -2.87 20.73
N GLY A 345 -2.41 -1.95 21.04
CA GLY A 345 -2.61 -0.94 22.09
C GLY A 345 -3.79 -0.03 21.80
N THR A 346 -3.97 0.42 20.54
CA THR A 346 -5.13 1.26 20.17
C THR A 346 -6.46 0.52 20.31
N VAL A 347 -6.53 -0.76 19.96
CA VAL A 347 -7.74 -1.58 20.16
C VAL A 347 -8.05 -1.74 21.65
N LEU A 348 -7.03 -1.92 22.49
CA LEU A 348 -7.22 -2.02 23.94
C LEU A 348 -7.70 -0.69 24.55
N ILE A 349 -7.28 0.46 24.00
CA ILE A 349 -7.85 1.77 24.38
C ILE A 349 -9.34 1.82 24.02
N ASP A 350 -9.71 1.43 22.80
CA ASP A 350 -11.10 1.40 22.34
C ASP A 350 -12.00 0.46 23.22
N MET A 351 -11.38 -0.54 23.87
CA MET A 351 -12.03 -1.47 24.82
C MET A 351 -11.95 -1.01 26.28
N PHE A 352 -11.36 0.16 26.57
CA PHE A 352 -11.10 0.67 27.93
C PHE A 352 -10.15 -0.21 28.78
N GLU A 353 -9.37 -1.10 28.17
CA GLU A 353 -8.33 -1.88 28.83
C GLU A 353 -7.01 -1.10 28.90
N LEU A 354 -7.03 0.06 29.57
CA LEU A 354 -6.00 1.09 29.47
C LEU A 354 -4.61 0.64 29.94
N ASP A 355 -4.51 -0.16 31.02
CA ASP A 355 -3.21 -0.66 31.51
C ASP A 355 -2.57 -1.66 30.55
N ALA A 356 -3.38 -2.54 29.96
CA ALA A 356 -2.91 -3.47 28.93
C ALA A 356 -2.47 -2.71 27.65
N ALA A 357 -3.21 -1.68 27.27
CA ALA A 357 -2.88 -0.80 26.15
C ALA A 357 -1.50 -0.14 26.34
N ILE A 358 -1.29 0.51 27.49
CA ILE A 358 -0.01 1.17 27.82
C ILE A 358 1.15 0.17 27.74
N LYS A 359 0.97 -1.06 28.26
CA LYS A 359 2.00 -2.10 28.20
C LYS A 359 2.34 -2.49 26.75
N CYS A 360 1.34 -2.66 25.90
CA CYS A 360 1.55 -2.97 24.48
C CYS A 360 2.29 -1.83 23.75
N LEU A 361 1.87 -0.58 23.99
CA LEU A 361 2.50 0.61 23.41
C LEU A 361 3.94 0.79 23.90
N GLN A 362 4.23 0.47 25.16
CA GLN A 362 5.60 0.46 25.70
C GLN A 362 6.47 -0.61 25.01
N ASN A 363 5.89 -1.77 24.64
CA ASN A 363 6.62 -2.77 23.86
C ASN A 363 6.92 -2.25 22.44
N ALA A 364 5.99 -1.55 21.79
CA ALA A 364 6.26 -0.87 20.53
C ALA A 364 7.44 0.10 20.64
N LEU A 365 7.51 0.89 21.72
CA LEU A 365 8.61 1.82 21.98
C LEU A 365 9.94 1.16 22.33
N LYS A 366 9.94 -0.05 22.92
CA LYS A 366 11.20 -0.82 23.12
C LYS A 366 11.80 -1.25 21.79
N ILE A 367 10.96 -1.58 20.80
CA ILE A 367 11.38 -1.99 19.46
C ILE A 367 11.77 -0.75 18.64
N LYS A 368 10.92 0.30 18.68
CA LYS A 368 11.10 1.54 17.93
C LYS A 368 11.01 2.75 18.88
N PRO A 369 12.13 3.18 19.48
CA PRO A 369 12.13 4.26 20.48
C PRO A 369 11.69 5.63 19.96
N ASP A 370 11.76 5.87 18.65
CA ASP A 370 11.36 7.09 17.95
C ASP A 370 9.96 7.00 17.33
N TYR A 371 9.07 6.19 17.91
CA TYR A 371 7.71 6.00 17.40
C TYR A 371 6.75 7.03 18.01
N ALA A 372 6.66 8.22 17.41
CA ALA A 372 5.84 9.34 17.87
C ALA A 372 4.36 8.97 18.09
N GLU A 373 3.78 8.14 17.19
CA GLU A 373 2.38 7.68 17.32
C GLU A 373 2.15 6.85 18.58
N ALA A 374 3.10 5.99 18.94
CA ALA A 374 3.00 5.19 20.18
C ALA A 374 3.04 6.07 21.43
N TYR A 375 3.87 7.11 21.47
CA TYR A 375 3.84 8.10 22.55
C TYR A 375 2.51 8.84 22.61
N CYS A 376 1.96 9.26 21.46
CA CYS A 376 0.64 9.89 21.37
C CYS A 376 -0.44 8.95 21.94
N ASN A 377 -0.45 7.68 21.55
CA ASN A 377 -1.43 6.70 22.02
C ASN A 377 -1.28 6.39 23.52
N ILE A 378 -0.06 6.38 24.08
CA ILE A 378 0.15 6.31 25.53
C ILE A 378 -0.44 7.56 26.20
N GLY A 379 -0.22 8.75 25.63
CA GLY A 379 -0.82 9.99 26.10
C GLY A 379 -2.35 9.91 26.17
N ASN A 380 -2.97 9.41 25.10
CA ASN A 380 -4.43 9.21 25.03
C ASN A 380 -4.92 8.24 26.13
N ALA A 381 -4.25 7.10 26.30
CA ALA A 381 -4.61 6.13 27.34
C ALA A 381 -4.47 6.71 28.76
N LEU A 382 -3.41 7.47 29.03
CA LEU A 382 -3.19 8.13 30.31
C LEU A 382 -4.19 9.24 30.58
N GLN A 383 -4.58 10.00 29.54
CA GLN A 383 -5.62 11.03 29.64
C GLN A 383 -6.98 10.40 30.00
N GLU A 384 -7.35 9.28 29.39
CA GLU A 384 -8.56 8.53 29.74
C GLU A 384 -8.52 7.98 31.18
N LYS A 385 -7.33 7.65 31.71
CA LYS A 385 -7.13 7.29 33.11
C LYS A 385 -7.19 8.48 34.08
N GLY A 386 -7.17 9.73 33.56
CA GLY A 386 -7.06 10.93 34.37
C GLY A 386 -5.63 11.26 34.83
N GLU A 387 -4.61 10.56 34.33
CA GLU A 387 -3.20 10.77 34.65
C GLU A 387 -2.60 11.89 33.80
N LEU A 388 -3.16 13.13 33.91
CA LEU A 388 -2.92 14.22 32.97
C LEU A 388 -1.44 14.63 32.85
N ASN A 389 -0.68 14.67 33.96
CA ASN A 389 0.74 15.03 33.90
C ASN A 389 1.57 14.01 33.13
N ALA A 390 1.23 12.72 33.27
CA ALA A 390 1.90 11.67 32.53
C ALA A 390 1.50 11.69 31.04
N ALA A 391 0.25 12.03 30.72
CA ALA A 391 -0.22 12.24 29.35
C ALA A 391 0.55 13.39 28.67
N ILE A 392 0.63 14.54 29.32
CA ILE A 392 1.39 15.73 28.84
C ILE A 392 2.83 15.34 28.48
N ASN A 393 3.55 14.64 29.40
CA ASN A 393 4.93 14.22 29.13
C ASN A 393 5.06 13.32 27.88
N ASN A 394 4.08 12.45 27.64
CA ASN A 394 4.09 11.58 26.45
C ASN A 394 3.77 12.37 25.17
N TYR A 395 2.85 13.32 25.20
CA TYR A 395 2.59 14.21 24.06
C TYR A 395 3.80 15.10 23.73
N GLU A 396 4.50 15.62 24.75
CA GLU A 396 5.75 16.36 24.54
C GLU A 396 6.83 15.49 23.87
N LYS A 397 6.98 14.22 24.28
CA LYS A 397 7.91 13.29 23.63
C LYS A 397 7.52 13.03 22.16
N ALA A 398 6.23 12.88 21.87
CA ALA A 398 5.74 12.72 20.50
C ALA A 398 6.11 13.95 19.65
N LEU A 399 5.98 15.17 20.19
CA LEU A 399 6.36 16.42 19.52
C LEU A 399 7.87 16.62 19.39
N LEU A 400 8.68 16.08 20.30
CA LEU A 400 10.15 16.08 20.14
C LEU A 400 10.58 15.24 18.94
N ILE A 401 9.90 14.12 18.69
CA ILE A 401 10.18 13.22 17.55
C ILE A 401 9.59 13.80 16.26
N THR A 402 8.36 14.26 16.32
CA THR A 402 7.62 14.83 15.18
C THR A 402 7.14 16.23 15.54
N PRO A 403 7.98 17.29 15.35
CA PRO A 403 7.62 18.65 15.72
C PRO A 403 6.39 19.19 14.98
N ASP A 404 6.17 18.76 13.74
CA ASP A 404 4.98 19.09 12.97
C ASP A 404 3.93 17.99 13.11
N TYR A 405 3.31 17.92 14.30
CA TYR A 405 2.21 17.01 14.65
C TYR A 405 1.05 17.83 15.21
N PRO A 406 0.26 18.48 14.34
CA PRO A 406 -0.77 19.45 14.72
C PRO A 406 -1.80 18.89 15.71
N GLU A 407 -2.19 17.61 15.55
CA GLU A 407 -3.17 16.95 16.39
C GLU A 407 -2.68 16.85 17.85
N VAL A 408 -1.43 16.41 18.03
CA VAL A 408 -0.83 16.28 19.37
C VAL A 408 -0.63 17.67 20.01
N ARG A 409 -0.23 18.66 19.21
CA ARG A 409 -0.10 20.04 19.69
C ARG A 409 -1.43 20.61 20.17
N HIS A 410 -2.52 20.33 19.46
CA HIS A 410 -3.86 20.77 19.83
C HIS A 410 -4.33 20.12 21.15
N ILE A 411 -4.15 18.79 21.30
CA ILE A 411 -4.48 18.08 22.53
C ILE A 411 -3.61 18.58 23.68
N LEU A 412 -2.31 18.76 23.47
CA LEU A 412 -1.41 19.28 24.50
C LEU A 412 -1.85 20.69 24.95
N ALA A 413 -2.19 21.58 24.02
CA ALA A 413 -2.70 22.92 24.33
C ALA A 413 -3.96 22.85 25.18
N SER A 414 -4.90 21.94 24.89
CA SER A 414 -6.11 21.75 25.69
C SER A 414 -5.84 21.34 27.15
N LEU A 415 -4.76 20.58 27.37
CA LEU A 415 -4.37 20.12 28.70
C LEU A 415 -3.53 21.14 29.48
N THR A 416 -2.77 21.98 28.77
CA THR A 416 -1.92 23.02 29.38
C THR A 416 -2.64 24.36 29.57
N GLY A 417 -3.89 24.47 29.12
CA GLY A 417 -4.70 25.68 29.20
C GLY A 417 -4.36 26.75 28.16
N GLU A 418 -3.63 26.38 27.10
CA GLU A 418 -3.42 27.22 25.93
C GLU A 418 -4.63 27.13 25.01
N THR A 419 -5.01 28.26 24.39
CA THR A 419 -6.14 28.30 23.45
C THR A 419 -5.63 28.49 22.03
N THR A 420 -5.85 27.51 21.16
CA THR A 420 -5.58 27.61 19.73
C THR A 420 -6.73 28.30 18.99
N ARG A 421 -6.53 28.72 17.71
CA ARG A 421 -7.59 29.39 16.94
C ARG A 421 -8.67 28.42 16.45
N SER A 422 -8.27 27.21 16.10
CA SER A 422 -9.16 26.14 15.63
C SER A 422 -8.52 24.78 15.86
N ALA A 423 -9.30 23.73 15.86
CA ALA A 423 -8.79 22.37 15.75
C ALA A 423 -8.14 22.15 14.36
N PRO A 424 -7.04 21.37 14.27
CA PRO A 424 -6.42 21.04 12.99
C PRO A 424 -7.38 20.29 12.07
N ARG A 425 -7.44 20.64 10.78
CA ARG A 425 -8.33 19.99 9.80
C ARG A 425 -8.13 18.47 9.78
N ALA A 426 -6.89 18.00 9.69
CA ALA A 426 -6.58 16.58 9.68
C ALA A 426 -7.05 15.83 10.94
N TYR A 427 -7.00 16.51 12.11
CA TYR A 427 -7.54 15.96 13.36
C TYR A 427 -9.05 15.77 13.28
N VAL A 428 -9.79 16.79 12.82
CA VAL A 428 -11.25 16.76 12.71
C VAL A 428 -11.69 15.71 11.66
N GLU A 429 -11.06 15.70 10.48
CA GLU A 429 -11.32 14.73 9.42
C GLU A 429 -11.12 13.30 9.91
N LYS A 430 -9.96 12.99 10.51
CA LYS A 430 -9.65 11.65 11.04
C LYS A 430 -10.63 11.24 12.14
N LEU A 431 -11.01 12.17 13.02
CA LEU A 431 -11.97 11.91 14.08
C LEU A 431 -13.31 11.44 13.50
N PHE A 432 -13.86 12.17 12.53
CA PHE A 432 -15.15 11.86 11.94
C PHE A 432 -15.13 10.68 10.98
N ASP A 433 -14.06 10.50 10.20
CA ASP A 433 -13.88 9.31 9.38
C ASP A 433 -13.84 8.03 10.22
N SER A 434 -13.22 8.07 11.41
CA SER A 434 -13.13 6.90 12.29
C SER A 434 -14.47 6.44 12.86
N CYS A 435 -15.44 7.33 12.99
CA CYS A 435 -16.74 7.05 13.61
C CYS A 435 -17.93 7.07 12.64
N ALA A 436 -17.75 7.44 11.36
CA ALA A 436 -18.84 7.68 10.41
C ALA A 436 -19.91 6.56 10.37
N PHE A 437 -19.49 5.30 10.29
CA PHE A 437 -20.40 4.14 10.23
C PHE A 437 -21.20 3.87 11.53
N LYS A 438 -20.74 4.39 12.67
CA LYS A 438 -21.36 4.19 13.98
C LYS A 438 -21.94 5.49 14.53
N PHE A 439 -21.72 6.60 13.83
CA PHE A 439 -21.96 7.95 14.31
C PHE A 439 -23.38 8.14 14.87
N GLU A 440 -24.39 7.74 14.11
CA GLU A 440 -25.79 7.93 14.55
C GLU A 440 -26.12 7.07 15.75
N ARG A 441 -25.75 5.79 15.73
CA ARG A 441 -25.99 4.90 16.86
C ARG A 441 -25.29 5.39 18.12
N SER A 442 -24.03 5.74 18.00
CA SER A 442 -23.25 6.20 19.15
C SER A 442 -23.73 7.55 19.69
N LEU A 443 -24.01 8.53 18.83
CA LEU A 443 -24.43 9.86 19.27
C LEU A 443 -25.90 9.92 19.66
N VAL A 444 -26.79 9.37 18.84
CA VAL A 444 -28.25 9.52 19.07
C VAL A 444 -28.70 8.58 20.18
N ASP A 445 -28.29 7.30 20.12
CA ASP A 445 -28.79 6.28 21.05
C ASP A 445 -27.99 6.29 22.38
N ASP A 446 -26.64 6.37 22.32
CA ASP A 446 -25.79 6.24 23.51
C ASP A 446 -25.61 7.60 24.23
N LEU A 447 -25.46 8.72 23.49
CA LEU A 447 -25.18 10.05 24.04
C LEU A 447 -26.41 10.99 24.09
N GLU A 448 -27.58 10.53 23.73
CA GLU A 448 -28.84 11.30 23.74
C GLU A 448 -28.73 12.64 22.96
N TYR A 449 -28.06 12.61 21.80
CA TYR A 449 -27.78 13.79 20.98
C TYR A 449 -29.06 14.33 20.28
N GLN A 450 -29.60 15.42 20.79
CA GLN A 450 -30.85 16.03 20.31
C GLN A 450 -30.64 17.35 19.55
N THR A 451 -29.42 17.87 19.54
CA THR A 451 -29.12 19.22 19.00
C THR A 451 -29.62 19.45 17.57
N PRO A 452 -29.41 18.53 16.58
CA PRO A 452 -29.88 18.73 15.21
C PRO A 452 -31.40 18.86 15.14
N LYS A 453 -32.11 18.04 15.93
CA LYS A 453 -33.57 18.07 16.00
C LYS A 453 -34.06 19.39 16.60
N ILE A 454 -33.56 19.78 17.78
CA ILE A 454 -33.99 21.00 18.47
C ILE A 454 -33.69 22.23 17.62
N LEU A 455 -32.51 22.30 17.01
CA LEU A 455 -32.12 23.43 16.17
C LEU A 455 -33.00 23.50 14.92
N SER A 456 -33.29 22.37 14.27
CA SER A 456 -34.20 22.30 13.12
C SER A 456 -35.64 22.77 13.48
N GLU A 457 -36.18 22.32 14.62
CA GLU A 457 -37.48 22.75 15.12
C GLU A 457 -37.48 24.25 15.43
N MET A 458 -36.42 24.79 16.02
CA MET A 458 -36.28 26.22 16.30
C MET A 458 -36.25 27.05 15.02
N ILE A 459 -35.57 26.60 13.97
CA ILE A 459 -35.53 27.25 12.65
C ILE A 459 -36.95 27.28 12.03
N VAL A 460 -37.62 26.14 11.98
CA VAL A 460 -38.96 26.03 11.39
C VAL A 460 -39.96 26.89 12.14
N ALA A 461 -39.94 26.91 13.47
CA ALA A 461 -40.80 27.72 14.31
C ALA A 461 -40.63 29.25 14.10
N ASN A 462 -39.47 29.70 13.63
CA ASN A 462 -39.20 31.11 13.34
C ASN A 462 -39.73 31.55 11.97
N HIS A 463 -40.24 30.63 11.13
CA HIS A 463 -40.76 30.91 9.80
C HIS A 463 -42.27 30.77 9.78
N PHE A 464 -42.99 31.91 9.74
CA PHE A 464 -44.48 31.98 9.81
C PHE A 464 -45.22 31.17 8.74
N ASN A 465 -44.61 30.96 7.57
CA ASN A 465 -45.22 30.23 6.46
C ASN A 465 -44.73 28.76 6.35
N GLY A 466 -43.96 28.28 7.30
CA GLY A 466 -43.42 26.91 7.31
C GLY A 466 -42.42 26.60 6.20
N SER A 467 -41.94 27.60 5.43
CA SER A 467 -40.90 27.42 4.40
C SER A 467 -39.63 28.14 4.82
N VAL A 468 -38.52 27.40 4.85
CA VAL A 468 -37.18 27.91 5.22
C VAL A 468 -36.42 28.45 3.99
N GLY A 469 -36.87 28.07 2.77
CA GLY A 469 -36.19 28.46 1.53
C GLY A 469 -34.98 27.58 1.21
N SER A 470 -33.93 28.22 0.66
CA SER A 470 -32.64 27.52 0.39
C SER A 470 -31.76 27.45 1.64
N VAL A 471 -31.26 26.28 1.96
CA VAL A 471 -30.48 26.01 3.19
C VAL A 471 -29.12 25.41 2.83
N LEU A 472 -28.05 25.90 3.48
CA LEU A 472 -26.72 25.32 3.47
C LEU A 472 -26.40 24.77 4.86
N ASP A 473 -26.17 23.46 4.92
CA ASP A 473 -25.79 22.73 6.13
C ASP A 473 -24.26 22.61 6.20
N LEU A 474 -23.66 23.41 7.09
CA LEU A 474 -22.22 23.52 7.30
C LEU A 474 -21.75 22.45 8.28
N GLY A 475 -20.96 21.49 7.82
CA GLY A 475 -20.59 20.31 8.60
C GLY A 475 -21.79 19.39 8.80
N CYS A 476 -22.42 18.99 7.69
CA CYS A 476 -23.68 18.25 7.70
C CYS A 476 -23.59 16.85 8.34
N GLY A 477 -22.36 16.32 8.54
CA GLY A 477 -22.14 14.99 9.06
C GLY A 477 -22.88 13.93 8.25
N THR A 478 -23.59 13.03 8.94
CA THR A 478 -24.45 12.04 8.30
C THR A 478 -25.82 12.61 7.85
N GLY A 479 -26.09 13.90 8.05
CA GLY A 479 -27.30 14.58 7.60
C GLY A 479 -28.44 14.62 8.61
N LEU A 480 -28.17 14.54 9.90
CA LEU A 480 -29.22 14.55 10.95
C LEU A 480 -30.07 15.83 10.94
N ALA A 481 -29.43 17.00 10.78
CA ALA A 481 -30.17 18.28 10.68
C ALA A 481 -30.97 18.37 9.37
N GLY A 482 -30.39 17.89 8.27
CA GLY A 482 -31.04 17.84 6.97
C GLY A 482 -32.36 17.03 6.99
N VAL A 483 -32.40 15.90 7.72
CA VAL A 483 -33.67 15.12 7.90
C VAL A 483 -34.76 15.97 8.49
N GLY A 484 -34.47 16.79 9.50
CA GLY A 484 -35.43 17.68 10.15
C GLY A 484 -35.94 18.81 9.24
N LEU A 485 -35.06 19.29 8.34
CA LEU A 485 -35.32 20.48 7.52
C LEU A 485 -35.85 20.17 6.11
N ARG A 486 -35.57 19.01 5.51
CA ARG A 486 -35.82 18.71 4.08
C ARG A 486 -37.23 19.11 3.61
N ARG A 487 -38.27 18.76 4.36
CA ARG A 487 -39.67 19.03 3.98
C ARG A 487 -40.04 20.51 3.96
N PHE A 488 -39.19 21.38 4.56
CA PHE A 488 -39.43 22.82 4.66
C PHE A 488 -38.51 23.63 3.73
N CYS A 489 -37.54 22.96 3.04
CA CYS A 489 -36.56 23.60 2.17
C CYS A 489 -36.94 23.49 0.70
N SER A 490 -36.74 24.58 -0.06
CA SER A 490 -36.82 24.58 -1.53
C SER A 490 -35.54 23.99 -2.14
N ASN A 491 -34.38 24.23 -1.51
CA ASN A 491 -33.08 23.68 -1.85
C ASN A 491 -32.35 23.38 -0.55
N LEU A 492 -31.71 22.21 -0.44
CA LEU A 492 -30.94 21.81 0.72
C LEU A 492 -29.59 21.27 0.25
N GLU A 493 -28.55 22.04 0.54
CA GLU A 493 -27.16 21.64 0.27
C GLU A 493 -26.43 21.35 1.56
N GLY A 494 -25.47 20.42 1.52
CA GLY A 494 -24.64 20.07 2.66
C GLY A 494 -23.16 19.98 2.29
N LEU A 495 -22.30 20.34 3.22
CA LEU A 495 -20.86 20.10 3.09
C LEU A 495 -20.30 19.55 4.39
N ASP A 496 -19.28 18.73 4.25
CA ASP A 496 -18.52 18.19 5.38
C ASP A 496 -17.05 17.98 5.01
N LEU A 497 -16.18 18.06 6.01
CA LEU A 497 -14.76 17.82 5.88
C LEU A 497 -14.45 16.31 5.76
N SER A 498 -15.29 15.45 6.32
CA SER A 498 -15.16 13.99 6.27
C SER A 498 -15.85 13.44 5.03
N LYS A 499 -15.06 12.75 4.19
CA LYS A 499 -15.59 12.07 3.00
C LYS A 499 -16.58 10.96 3.38
N LEU A 500 -16.28 10.20 4.45
CA LEU A 500 -17.13 9.10 4.90
C LEU A 500 -18.46 9.60 5.47
N MET A 501 -18.48 10.77 6.14
CA MET A 501 -19.74 11.42 6.56
C MET A 501 -20.60 11.80 5.37
N ILE A 502 -20.00 12.38 4.32
CA ILE A 502 -20.72 12.72 3.07
C ILE A 502 -21.30 11.46 2.39
N GLU A 503 -20.58 10.34 2.42
CA GLU A 503 -21.07 9.07 1.87
C GLU A 503 -22.28 8.53 2.66
N GLU A 504 -22.26 8.65 4.00
CA GLU A 504 -23.42 8.30 4.83
C GLU A 504 -24.61 9.25 4.60
N ALA A 505 -24.37 10.57 4.54
CA ALA A 505 -25.41 11.56 4.23
C ALA A 505 -26.07 11.28 2.86
N ARG A 506 -25.29 10.88 1.84
CA ARG A 506 -25.78 10.55 0.50
C ARG A 506 -26.78 9.40 0.49
N LYS A 507 -26.60 8.40 1.36
CA LYS A 507 -27.52 7.26 1.48
C LYS A 507 -28.95 7.68 1.88
N LYS A 508 -29.10 8.81 2.57
CA LYS A 508 -30.41 9.33 2.98
C LYS A 508 -31.19 9.99 1.84
N ASN A 509 -30.54 10.38 0.76
CA ASN A 509 -31.13 10.98 -0.42
C ASN A 509 -32.03 12.20 -0.11
N ILE A 510 -31.58 13.08 0.79
CA ILE A 510 -32.31 14.27 1.25
C ILE A 510 -31.69 15.59 0.79
N TYR A 511 -30.38 15.60 0.43
CA TYR A 511 -29.68 16.78 -0.06
C TYR A 511 -29.75 16.87 -1.58
N ASP A 512 -29.97 18.10 -2.09
CA ASP A 512 -29.91 18.40 -3.52
C ASP A 512 -28.45 18.43 -4.01
N ARG A 513 -27.52 18.85 -3.14
CA ARG A 513 -26.06 18.82 -3.38
C ARG A 513 -25.32 18.45 -2.10
N LEU A 514 -24.32 17.58 -2.20
CA LEU A 514 -23.37 17.24 -1.13
C LEU A 514 -21.95 17.49 -1.62
N THR A 515 -21.18 18.25 -0.85
CA THR A 515 -19.82 18.65 -1.20
C THR A 515 -18.83 18.22 -0.10
N HIS A 516 -17.80 17.48 -0.47
CA HIS A 516 -16.65 17.21 0.41
C HIS A 516 -15.70 18.40 0.36
N SER A 517 -15.71 19.25 1.38
CA SER A 517 -14.92 20.49 1.45
C SER A 517 -14.77 20.99 2.87
N ASP A 518 -13.70 21.75 3.10
CA ASP A 518 -13.60 22.62 4.28
C ASP A 518 -14.60 23.79 4.18
N ILE A 519 -15.18 24.18 5.32
CA ILE A 519 -16.20 25.23 5.39
C ILE A 519 -15.65 26.56 4.89
N PHE A 520 -14.43 26.96 5.31
CA PHE A 520 -13.86 28.24 4.91
C PHE A 520 -13.50 28.25 3.43
N ASP A 521 -12.98 27.15 2.89
CA ASP A 521 -12.66 27.02 1.47
C ASP A 521 -13.94 27.12 0.62
N TYR A 522 -15.00 26.40 1.02
CA TYR A 522 -16.30 26.47 0.34
C TYR A 522 -16.89 27.89 0.36
N LEU A 523 -16.98 28.50 1.55
CA LEU A 523 -17.53 29.84 1.70
C LEU A 523 -16.71 30.91 0.95
N ALA A 524 -15.40 30.69 0.75
CA ALA A 524 -14.53 31.62 0.04
C ALA A 524 -14.62 31.49 -1.50
N THR A 525 -14.95 30.32 -2.02
CA THR A 525 -14.85 30.02 -3.47
C THR A 525 -16.21 29.91 -4.15
N GLU A 526 -17.20 29.30 -3.51
CA GLU A 526 -18.53 29.06 -4.09
C GLU A 526 -19.40 30.34 -4.09
N ALA A 527 -20.35 30.40 -5.02
CA ALA A 527 -21.38 31.44 -5.02
C ALA A 527 -22.42 31.10 -3.94
N LEU A 528 -22.69 32.03 -3.03
CA LEU A 528 -23.63 31.86 -1.94
C LEU A 528 -24.93 32.61 -2.24
N ASP A 529 -26.05 31.89 -2.23
CA ASP A 529 -27.38 32.43 -2.39
C ASP A 529 -28.42 31.65 -1.56
N PHE A 530 -28.18 31.65 -0.23
CA PHE A 530 -28.96 30.88 0.72
C PHE A 530 -29.83 31.78 1.61
N ASN A 531 -31.04 31.30 1.92
CA ASN A 531 -31.91 31.93 2.90
C ASN A 531 -31.45 31.59 4.33
N HIS A 532 -30.85 30.43 4.51
CA HIS A 532 -30.45 29.96 5.82
C HIS A 532 -29.16 29.16 5.81
N PHE A 533 -28.29 29.39 6.79
CA PHE A 533 -27.13 28.60 7.10
C PHE A 533 -27.36 27.89 8.42
N ILE A 534 -27.03 26.60 8.50
CA ILE A 534 -27.10 25.84 9.74
C ILE A 534 -25.76 25.19 10.02
N ALA A 535 -25.36 25.14 11.31
CA ALA A 535 -24.14 24.48 11.77
C ALA A 535 -24.39 23.80 13.12
N THR A 536 -24.57 22.47 13.10
CA THR A 536 -24.79 21.68 14.32
C THR A 536 -23.47 21.04 14.77
N ASP A 537 -23.01 21.38 15.99
CA ASP A 537 -21.77 20.90 16.61
C ASP A 537 -20.50 21.10 15.76
N VAL A 538 -20.48 22.17 14.96
CA VAL A 538 -19.33 22.59 14.14
C VAL A 538 -18.45 23.54 14.93
N PHE A 539 -19.04 24.51 15.64
CA PHE A 539 -18.30 25.56 16.34
C PHE A 539 -17.43 25.02 17.47
N ILE A 540 -17.74 23.84 17.98
CA ILE A 540 -16.90 23.16 18.96
C ILE A 540 -15.52 22.74 18.46
N TYR A 541 -15.29 22.78 17.13
CA TYR A 541 -13.98 22.57 16.49
C TYR A 541 -13.38 23.88 15.96
N LEU A 542 -14.12 24.98 16.06
CA LEU A 542 -13.73 26.31 15.63
C LEU A 542 -13.70 27.24 16.86
N GLY A 543 -12.52 27.63 17.32
CA GLY A 543 -12.40 28.59 18.43
C GLY A 543 -12.71 30.02 17.97
N GLU A 544 -11.96 30.52 17.02
CA GLU A 544 -12.12 31.84 16.43
C GLU A 544 -13.02 31.75 15.19
N VAL A 545 -14.24 32.27 15.26
CA VAL A 545 -15.27 32.13 14.22
C VAL A 545 -15.58 33.44 13.47
N SER A 546 -14.81 34.49 13.66
CA SER A 546 -15.00 35.80 13.01
C SER A 546 -14.94 35.71 11.48
N ASP A 547 -14.04 34.90 10.94
CA ASP A 547 -13.95 34.70 9.48
C ASP A 547 -15.19 34.03 8.89
N LEU A 548 -15.84 33.12 9.62
CA LEU A 548 -17.08 32.49 9.19
C LEU A 548 -18.22 33.53 9.11
N PHE A 549 -18.38 34.37 10.13
CA PHE A 549 -19.35 35.47 10.12
C PHE A 549 -19.09 36.43 8.96
N ARG A 550 -17.83 36.84 8.79
CA ARG A 550 -17.40 37.74 7.71
C ARG A 550 -17.72 37.16 6.32
N LEU A 551 -17.36 35.89 6.08
CA LEU A 551 -17.57 35.23 4.79
C LEU A 551 -19.08 35.08 4.48
N ILE A 552 -19.90 34.60 5.41
CA ILE A 552 -21.34 34.50 5.21
C ILE A 552 -21.93 35.88 4.87
N LYS A 553 -21.68 36.91 5.69
CA LYS A 553 -22.25 38.26 5.49
C LYS A 553 -21.81 38.90 4.19
N SER A 554 -20.51 38.79 3.83
CA SER A 554 -19.95 39.48 2.67
C SER A 554 -20.19 38.76 1.34
N ARG A 555 -20.40 37.45 1.37
CA ARG A 555 -20.49 36.65 0.14
C ARG A 555 -21.89 36.17 -0.20
N ASN A 556 -22.80 36.07 0.79
CA ASN A 556 -24.16 35.69 0.49
C ASN A 556 -24.88 36.81 -0.28
N GLN A 557 -25.58 36.47 -1.38
CA GLN A 557 -26.18 37.44 -2.29
C GLN A 557 -27.49 38.05 -1.76
N ARG A 558 -28.07 37.46 -0.72
CA ARG A 558 -29.32 37.89 -0.10
C ARG A 558 -29.16 38.02 1.41
N ASN A 559 -30.10 38.74 2.03
CA ASN A 559 -30.28 38.67 3.47
C ASN A 559 -30.73 37.25 3.86
N GLY A 560 -30.22 36.77 4.97
CA GLY A 560 -30.44 35.42 5.41
C GLY A 560 -30.35 35.28 6.93
N SER A 561 -30.30 34.05 7.37
CA SER A 561 -30.09 33.73 8.77
C SER A 561 -29.03 32.63 8.97
N LEU A 562 -28.43 32.64 10.14
CA LEU A 562 -27.41 31.66 10.57
C LEU A 562 -27.87 31.05 11.89
N SER A 563 -28.01 29.72 11.93
CA SER A 563 -28.30 28.99 13.16
C SER A 563 -27.18 28.02 13.48
N PHE A 564 -26.79 27.98 14.75
CA PHE A 564 -25.72 27.10 15.17
C PHE A 564 -25.80 26.72 16.65
N SER A 565 -25.11 25.65 17.03
CA SER A 565 -24.87 25.25 18.40
C SER A 565 -23.42 25.54 18.84
N THR A 566 -23.22 25.82 20.12
CA THR A 566 -21.90 25.92 20.76
C THR A 566 -21.91 25.18 22.08
N GLU A 567 -20.79 24.61 22.52
CA GLU A 567 -20.57 24.40 23.96
C GLU A 567 -20.46 25.78 24.60
N HIS A 568 -21.10 25.97 25.77
CA HIS A 568 -21.25 27.28 26.39
C HIS A 568 -20.28 27.47 27.55
N THR A 569 -19.66 28.64 27.59
CA THR A 569 -18.82 29.09 28.72
C THR A 569 -19.24 30.46 29.22
N GLU A 570 -19.05 30.71 30.52
CA GLU A 570 -19.20 32.05 31.11
C GLU A 570 -17.89 32.86 31.03
N LYS A 571 -16.77 32.25 30.68
CA LYS A 571 -15.50 32.93 30.46
C LYS A 571 -15.58 33.79 29.20
N PRO A 572 -15.09 35.08 29.21
CA PRO A 572 -15.12 35.92 28.02
C PRO A 572 -14.37 35.30 26.85
N GLY A 573 -14.90 35.46 25.63
CA GLY A 573 -14.28 34.92 24.41
C GLY A 573 -14.64 33.49 24.13
N PHE A 574 -13.70 32.74 23.65
CA PHE A 574 -13.77 31.29 23.45
C PHE A 574 -12.62 30.61 24.22
N THR A 575 -12.81 29.37 24.61
CA THR A 575 -11.84 28.59 25.39
C THR A 575 -11.70 27.21 24.79
N LEU A 576 -10.45 26.72 24.66
CA LEU A 576 -10.18 25.34 24.36
C LEU A 576 -10.28 24.53 25.66
N GLU A 577 -11.28 23.67 25.73
CA GLU A 577 -11.52 22.81 26.89
C GLU A 577 -10.61 21.57 26.90
N THR A 578 -10.47 20.93 28.03
CA THR A 578 -9.62 19.72 28.19
C THR A 578 -10.09 18.54 27.32
N THR A 579 -11.27 18.63 26.74
CA THR A 579 -11.83 17.68 25.77
C THR A 579 -11.27 17.85 24.36
N GLY A 580 -10.46 18.90 24.12
CA GLY A 580 -10.00 19.28 22.76
C GLY A 580 -11.06 20.01 21.95
N ARG A 581 -12.19 20.39 22.54
CA ARG A 581 -13.27 21.16 21.92
C ARG A 581 -13.32 22.60 22.45
N PHE A 582 -13.92 23.47 21.67
CA PHE A 582 -14.07 24.88 22.04
C PHE A 582 -15.44 25.16 22.63
N SER A 583 -15.45 25.93 23.72
CA SER A 583 -16.64 26.56 24.25
C SER A 583 -16.64 28.07 23.94
N HIS A 584 -17.83 28.65 23.74
CA HIS A 584 -18.00 30.05 23.38
C HIS A 584 -18.90 30.77 24.38
N SER A 585 -18.51 31.98 24.77
CA SER A 585 -19.35 32.82 25.61
C SER A 585 -20.40 33.56 24.76
N LYS A 586 -21.56 33.84 25.39
CA LYS A 586 -22.59 34.67 24.77
C LYS A 586 -22.06 36.05 24.38
N THR A 587 -21.25 36.65 25.25
CA THR A 587 -20.63 37.99 25.01
C THR A 587 -19.71 37.99 23.79
N TYR A 588 -19.02 36.90 23.52
CA TYR A 588 -18.20 36.77 22.31
C TYR A 588 -19.08 36.76 21.04
N ILE A 589 -20.12 35.95 21.02
CA ILE A 589 -21.06 35.89 19.89
C ILE A 589 -21.76 37.26 19.69
N GLU A 590 -22.17 37.93 20.78
CA GLU A 590 -22.75 39.28 20.72
C GLU A 590 -21.75 40.31 20.11
N SER A 591 -20.47 40.19 20.43
CA SER A 591 -19.44 41.08 19.86
C SER A 591 -19.26 40.83 18.35
N LEU A 592 -19.31 39.59 17.89
CA LEU A 592 -19.29 39.23 16.46
C LEU A 592 -20.52 39.74 15.73
N CYS A 593 -21.69 39.56 16.34
CA CYS A 593 -22.94 40.10 15.79
C CYS A 593 -22.87 41.62 15.59
N LYS A 594 -22.35 42.35 16.56
CA LYS A 594 -22.13 43.79 16.44
C LYS A 594 -21.12 44.14 15.36
N THR A 595 -20.05 43.37 15.23
CA THR A 595 -18.95 43.66 14.29
C THR A 595 -19.39 43.42 12.84
N PHE A 596 -20.15 42.38 12.59
CA PHE A 596 -20.51 41.93 11.24
C PHE A 596 -21.98 42.19 10.88
N ASP A 597 -22.71 43.00 11.68
CA ASP A 597 -24.08 43.39 11.47
C ASP A 597 -25.05 42.21 11.37
N PHE A 598 -24.97 41.33 12.40
CA PHE A 598 -25.94 40.28 12.66
C PHE A 598 -26.83 40.68 13.83
N ARG A 599 -28.06 40.21 13.84
CA ARG A 599 -29.01 40.39 14.96
C ARG A 599 -29.35 39.02 15.55
N ILE A 600 -29.24 38.89 16.88
CA ILE A 600 -29.68 37.68 17.60
C ILE A 600 -31.21 37.70 17.64
N SER A 601 -31.85 36.79 16.90
CA SER A 601 -33.31 36.62 16.86
C SER A 601 -33.76 35.66 17.95
N ARG A 602 -32.96 34.65 18.25
CA ARG A 602 -33.21 33.69 19.34
C ARG A 602 -31.92 33.21 19.95
N PHE A 603 -31.91 33.05 21.27
CA PHE A 603 -30.84 32.45 22.06
C PHE A 603 -31.44 31.53 23.11
N GLU A 604 -30.93 30.31 23.23
CA GLU A 604 -31.43 29.33 24.18
C GLU A 604 -30.25 28.50 24.76
N LYS A 605 -30.14 28.45 26.10
CA LYS A 605 -29.22 27.52 26.76
C LYS A 605 -29.90 26.17 26.83
N THR A 606 -29.18 25.11 26.49
CA THR A 606 -29.69 23.73 26.46
C THR A 606 -28.58 22.71 26.74
N ASN A 607 -28.98 21.50 27.04
CA ASN A 607 -28.11 20.35 27.08
C ASN A 607 -27.92 19.82 25.64
N LEU A 608 -26.69 19.74 25.16
CA LEU A 608 -26.40 19.29 23.80
C LEU A 608 -26.42 17.77 23.69
N ARG A 609 -25.68 17.10 24.56
CA ARG A 609 -25.50 15.64 24.61
C ARG A 609 -24.96 15.22 25.97
N LYS A 610 -25.03 13.93 26.26
CA LYS A 610 -24.32 13.35 27.42
C LYS A 610 -22.87 13.00 27.04
N GLU A 611 -21.96 13.17 28.01
CA GLU A 611 -20.58 12.71 27.92
C GLU A 611 -20.13 12.22 29.32
N LYS A 612 -19.61 11.00 29.39
CA LYS A 612 -19.24 10.34 30.67
C LYS A 612 -20.35 10.38 31.73
N GLY A 613 -21.61 10.30 31.28
CA GLY A 613 -22.81 10.30 32.15
C GLY A 613 -23.35 11.69 32.49
N GLU A 614 -22.66 12.79 32.19
CA GLU A 614 -23.09 14.16 32.45
C GLU A 614 -23.50 14.88 31.17
N PHE A 615 -24.48 15.80 31.29
CA PHE A 615 -24.89 16.63 30.16
C PHE A 615 -23.89 17.75 29.90
N ILE A 616 -23.51 17.91 28.64
CA ILE A 616 -22.72 19.06 28.18
C ILE A 616 -23.65 20.26 28.01
N ASN A 617 -23.36 21.32 28.76
CA ASN A 617 -24.06 22.59 28.64
C ASN A 617 -23.71 23.29 27.32
N GLY A 618 -24.72 23.67 26.58
CA GLY A 618 -24.55 24.36 25.32
C GLY A 618 -25.52 25.52 25.14
N ALA A 619 -25.41 26.15 23.99
CA ALA A 619 -26.28 27.23 23.58
C ALA A 619 -26.64 27.12 22.10
N LEU A 620 -27.86 27.42 21.78
CA LEU A 620 -28.38 27.52 20.42
C LEU A 620 -28.59 28.98 20.08
N TYR A 621 -28.21 29.36 18.91
CA TYR A 621 -28.33 30.71 18.37
C TYR A 621 -29.07 30.69 17.05
N LEU A 622 -29.93 31.67 16.85
CA LEU A 622 -30.50 32.03 15.55
C LEU A 622 -30.26 33.52 15.34
N LEU A 623 -29.51 33.81 14.28
CA LEU A 623 -29.06 35.15 13.90
C LEU A 623 -29.65 35.51 12.54
N ASP A 624 -30.12 36.77 12.37
CA ASP A 624 -30.48 37.34 11.07
C ASP A 624 -29.42 38.32 10.60
N PHE A 625 -29.22 38.40 9.28
CA PHE A 625 -28.23 39.32 8.69
C PHE A 625 -28.65 39.89 7.36
#